data_87fe7ee568a43b785abf9e4108305ef1
#
_entry.id   87fe7ee568a43b785abf9e4108305ef1
#
_cell.length_a   1.000
_cell.length_b   1.000
_cell.length_c   1.000
_cell.angle_alpha   90.00
_cell.angle_beta   90.00
_cell.angle_gamma   90.00
#
_symmetry.space_group_name_H-M   'P 1'
#
loop_
_entity.id
_entity.type
_entity.pdbx_description
1 polymer ?
#
loop_
_entity_poly.entity_id
_entity_poly.type
_entity_poly.pdbx_seq_one_letter_code
_entity_poly.pdbx_strand_id
1 'polypeptide(L)'
;MSSQVAVVIGAGALGRATAAILADSGLTVVAVDRTQDALRELPGSIRSEVADTTDPATATPLVDRLAREIGPPAVLVNTIGAFRQGDALSTTPETLQLMIDVNLGPALWMTQAVAPHMTQLGSGAIVHVAARPAIEPSGGMAAYSVSKAALVHLTRILDVELRPRGIRVNAVAPQLLDTATNRAAFPDEVMAHAVAPEAIAAVIAFLVSDAAAPVSGAILPAYGA
;
A
#
# COMPACT_ATOMS: atom_id res chain seq x y z
N MET A 1 6.66 -14.91 -22.70
CA MET A 1 5.78 -14.95 -21.52
C MET A 1 5.27 -13.53 -21.32
N SER A 2 3.96 -13.30 -21.15
CA SER A 2 3.44 -11.96 -20.82
C SER A 2 3.98 -11.54 -19.44
N SER A 3 4.45 -10.30 -19.33
CA SER A 3 4.89 -9.73 -18.06
C SER A 3 3.71 -9.74 -17.05
N GLN A 4 3.98 -10.07 -15.79
CA GLN A 4 2.95 -10.00 -14.75
C GLN A 4 2.51 -8.56 -14.51
N VAL A 5 1.21 -8.35 -14.30
CA VAL A 5 0.65 -7.01 -14.03
C VAL A 5 0.69 -6.72 -12.54
N ALA A 6 1.24 -5.56 -12.19
CA ALA A 6 1.26 -5.01 -10.84
C ALA A 6 0.43 -3.73 -10.78
N VAL A 7 -0.47 -3.64 -9.79
CA VAL A 7 -1.24 -2.43 -9.49
C VAL A 7 -0.70 -1.82 -8.20
N VAL A 8 -0.23 -0.57 -8.29
CA VAL A 8 0.26 0.22 -7.15
C VAL A 8 -0.71 1.36 -6.92
N ILE A 9 -1.38 1.37 -5.76
CA ILE A 9 -2.32 2.44 -5.39
C ILE A 9 -1.69 3.43 -4.43
N GLY A 10 -1.83 4.72 -4.79
CA GLY A 10 -1.11 5.85 -4.19
C GLY A 10 0.19 6.16 -4.94
N ALA A 11 0.28 7.37 -5.52
CA ALA A 11 1.46 7.86 -6.24
C ALA A 11 2.25 8.91 -5.43
N GLY A 12 2.23 8.83 -4.11
CA GLY A 12 3.15 9.55 -3.23
C GLY A 12 4.58 9.03 -3.37
N ALA A 13 5.53 9.58 -2.60
CA ALA A 13 6.95 9.21 -2.71
C ALA A 13 7.19 7.69 -2.66
N LEU A 14 6.57 6.97 -1.69
CA LEU A 14 6.71 5.52 -1.59
C LEU A 14 6.06 4.79 -2.77
N GLY A 15 4.86 5.24 -3.21
CA GLY A 15 4.18 4.60 -4.34
C GLY A 15 4.97 4.75 -5.63
N ARG A 16 5.55 5.92 -5.90
CA ARG A 16 6.43 6.15 -7.06
C ARG A 16 7.69 5.30 -7.02
N ALA A 17 8.37 5.26 -5.87
CA ALA A 17 9.55 4.39 -5.69
C ALA A 17 9.21 2.91 -5.88
N THR A 18 8.06 2.47 -5.36
CA THR A 18 7.56 1.09 -5.54
C THR A 18 7.24 0.80 -6.99
N ALA A 19 6.52 1.70 -7.67
CA ALA A 19 6.17 1.51 -9.08
C ALA A 19 7.42 1.42 -9.97
N ALA A 20 8.43 2.26 -9.70
CA ALA A 20 9.70 2.26 -10.43
C ALA A 20 10.46 0.92 -10.27
N ILE A 21 10.69 0.47 -9.03
CA ILE A 21 11.45 -0.77 -8.78
C ILE A 21 10.72 -2.01 -9.32
N LEU A 22 9.38 -2.04 -9.30
CA LEU A 22 8.62 -3.13 -9.88
C LEU A 22 8.70 -3.13 -11.42
N ALA A 23 8.66 -1.95 -12.05
CA ALA A 23 8.85 -1.83 -13.50
C ALA A 23 10.27 -2.25 -13.93
N ASP A 24 11.31 -1.84 -13.19
CA ASP A 24 12.70 -2.24 -13.42
C ASP A 24 12.90 -3.76 -13.23
N SER A 25 12.07 -4.39 -12.40
CA SER A 25 12.05 -5.85 -12.22
C SER A 25 11.29 -6.59 -13.33
N GLY A 26 10.80 -5.88 -14.36
CA GLY A 26 10.15 -6.46 -15.54
C GLY A 26 8.64 -6.68 -15.42
N LEU A 27 7.97 -6.12 -14.40
CA LEU A 27 6.51 -6.15 -14.30
C LEU A 27 5.88 -5.06 -15.19
N THR A 28 4.67 -5.32 -15.69
CA THR A 28 3.82 -4.27 -16.27
C THR A 28 3.12 -3.54 -15.13
N VAL A 29 3.54 -2.30 -14.84
CA VAL A 29 3.05 -1.56 -13.68
C VAL A 29 1.97 -0.57 -14.06
N VAL A 30 0.88 -0.57 -13.29
CA VAL A 30 -0.16 0.47 -13.29
C VAL A 30 -0.13 1.18 -11.95
N ALA A 31 0.13 2.47 -11.98
CA ALA A 31 0.02 3.33 -10.80
C ALA A 31 -1.32 4.05 -10.79
N VAL A 32 -2.01 4.01 -9.66
CA VAL A 32 -3.34 4.59 -9.47
C VAL A 32 -3.29 5.66 -8.39
N ASP A 33 -3.79 6.85 -8.68
CA ASP A 33 -3.96 7.92 -7.69
C ASP A 33 -5.24 8.72 -8.01
N ARG A 34 -5.80 9.38 -7.02
CA ARG A 34 -6.98 10.23 -7.21
C ARG A 34 -6.71 11.51 -7.99
N THR A 35 -5.44 11.91 -8.12
CA THR A 35 -5.04 13.15 -8.79
C THR A 35 -4.07 12.88 -9.93
N GLN A 36 -4.27 13.57 -11.05
CA GLN A 36 -3.35 13.54 -12.18
C GLN A 36 -1.96 14.09 -11.79
N ASP A 37 -1.92 15.07 -10.88
CA ASP A 37 -0.66 15.72 -10.47
C ASP A 37 0.29 14.74 -9.77
N ALA A 38 -0.24 13.86 -8.90
CA ALA A 38 0.57 12.83 -8.24
C ALA A 38 1.20 11.84 -9.23
N LEU A 39 0.55 11.61 -10.37
CA LEU A 39 0.97 10.68 -11.41
C LEU A 39 1.97 11.27 -12.41
N ARG A 40 2.11 12.61 -12.49
CA ARG A 40 2.99 13.29 -13.49
C ARG A 40 4.48 12.97 -13.33
N GLU A 41 4.91 12.65 -12.12
CA GLU A 41 6.33 12.39 -11.81
C GLU A 41 6.73 10.92 -12.08
N LEU A 42 5.79 10.10 -12.56
CA LEU A 42 6.08 8.71 -12.89
C LEU A 42 6.83 8.59 -14.23
N PRO A 43 7.78 7.64 -14.35
CA PRO A 43 8.38 7.29 -15.64
C PRO A 43 7.32 6.93 -16.68
N GLY A 44 7.54 7.33 -17.95
CA GLY A 44 6.59 7.07 -19.04
C GLY A 44 6.35 5.59 -19.35
N SER A 45 7.19 4.69 -18.83
CA SER A 45 6.99 3.23 -18.89
C SER A 45 5.92 2.71 -17.95
N ILE A 46 5.49 3.51 -16.98
CA ILE A 46 4.47 3.16 -15.98
C ILE A 46 3.13 3.72 -16.44
N ARG A 47 2.14 2.85 -16.60
CA ARG A 47 0.78 3.29 -16.91
C ARG A 47 0.18 4.04 -15.71
N SER A 48 -0.40 5.20 -15.97
CA SER A 48 -1.05 6.05 -14.97
C SER A 48 -2.57 5.98 -15.10
N GLU A 49 -3.27 5.79 -13.97
CA GLU A 49 -4.73 5.76 -13.90
C GLU A 49 -5.23 6.72 -12.81
N VAL A 50 -6.12 7.62 -13.16
CA VAL A 50 -6.76 8.52 -12.18
C VAL A 50 -8.02 7.86 -11.66
N ALA A 51 -8.02 7.52 -10.37
CA ALA A 51 -9.18 6.93 -9.70
C ALA A 51 -9.12 7.15 -8.19
N ASP A 52 -10.25 7.43 -7.58
CA ASP A 52 -10.39 7.51 -6.11
C ASP A 52 -10.75 6.12 -5.55
N THR A 53 -9.76 5.43 -5.03
CA THR A 53 -9.93 4.10 -4.44
C THR A 53 -10.45 4.13 -3.00
N THR A 54 -10.70 5.30 -2.43
CA THR A 54 -11.45 5.44 -1.16
C THR A 54 -12.94 5.20 -1.36
N ASP A 55 -13.45 5.44 -2.59
CA ASP A 55 -14.81 5.06 -2.98
C ASP A 55 -14.85 3.55 -3.33
N PRO A 56 -15.60 2.74 -2.58
CA PRO A 56 -15.71 1.30 -2.84
C PRO A 56 -16.28 0.97 -4.23
N ALA A 57 -17.08 1.86 -4.83
CA ALA A 57 -17.66 1.65 -6.15
C ALA A 57 -16.61 1.73 -7.28
N THR A 58 -15.45 2.32 -7.02
CA THR A 58 -14.38 2.53 -8.01
C THR A 58 -13.53 1.27 -8.24
N ALA A 59 -13.28 0.48 -7.20
CA ALA A 59 -12.25 -0.57 -7.21
C ALA A 59 -12.51 -1.67 -8.27
N THR A 60 -13.68 -2.32 -8.23
CA THR A 60 -14.00 -3.42 -9.14
C THR A 60 -14.04 -2.99 -10.61
N PRO A 61 -14.77 -1.91 -11.01
CA PRO A 61 -14.75 -1.47 -12.40
C PRO A 61 -13.36 -1.11 -12.93
N LEU A 62 -12.52 -0.50 -12.09
CA LEU A 62 -11.14 -0.18 -12.45
C LEU A 62 -10.34 -1.45 -12.74
N VAL A 63 -10.33 -2.40 -11.81
CA VAL A 63 -9.54 -3.63 -11.93
C VAL A 63 -10.01 -4.50 -13.09
N ASP A 64 -11.33 -4.65 -13.28
CA ASP A 64 -11.90 -5.40 -14.40
C ASP A 64 -11.53 -4.78 -15.75
N ARG A 65 -11.51 -3.45 -15.85
CA ARG A 65 -11.06 -2.76 -17.05
C ARG A 65 -9.57 -3.01 -17.31
N LEU A 66 -8.71 -2.86 -16.30
CA LEU A 66 -7.29 -3.12 -16.41
C LEU A 66 -7.01 -4.58 -16.83
N ALA A 67 -7.71 -5.53 -16.22
CA ALA A 67 -7.57 -6.95 -16.56
C ALA A 67 -7.90 -7.24 -18.03
N ARG A 68 -8.90 -6.57 -18.61
CA ARG A 68 -9.24 -6.71 -20.04
C ARG A 68 -8.23 -6.05 -20.96
N GLU A 69 -7.69 -4.88 -20.56
CA GLU A 69 -6.81 -4.08 -21.42
C GLU A 69 -5.35 -4.54 -21.43
N ILE A 70 -4.84 -5.00 -20.31
CA ILE A 70 -3.40 -5.31 -20.14
C ILE A 70 -3.13 -6.69 -19.52
N GLY A 71 -4.16 -7.32 -18.95
CA GLY A 71 -4.06 -8.63 -18.32
C GLY A 71 -4.40 -8.61 -16.82
N PRO A 72 -4.71 -9.79 -16.25
CA PRO A 72 -5.12 -9.91 -14.86
C PRO A 72 -3.99 -9.49 -13.90
N PRO A 73 -4.29 -8.70 -12.85
CA PRO A 73 -3.29 -8.31 -11.87
C PRO A 73 -2.82 -9.50 -11.05
N ALA A 74 -1.51 -9.69 -10.98
CA ALA A 74 -0.83 -10.69 -10.13
C ALA A 74 -0.28 -10.07 -8.85
N VAL A 75 -0.09 -8.75 -8.84
CA VAL A 75 0.46 -8.00 -7.69
C VAL A 75 -0.43 -6.79 -7.38
N LEU A 76 -0.69 -6.57 -6.08
CA LEU A 76 -1.30 -5.35 -5.55
C LEU A 76 -0.41 -4.78 -4.46
N VAL A 77 -0.06 -3.50 -4.57
CA VAL A 77 0.60 -2.75 -3.49
C VAL A 77 -0.26 -1.56 -3.11
N ASN A 78 -0.68 -1.50 -1.84
CA ASN A 78 -1.44 -0.37 -1.31
C ASN A 78 -0.53 0.53 -0.49
N THR A 79 -0.19 1.70 -1.05
CA THR A 79 0.61 2.72 -0.37
C THR A 79 -0.22 3.93 0.11
N ILE A 80 -1.55 3.92 -0.12
CA ILE A 80 -2.43 5.00 0.31
C ILE A 80 -2.46 5.06 1.84
N GLY A 81 -2.44 6.30 2.33
CA GLY A 81 -2.63 6.58 3.73
C GLY A 81 -2.65 8.08 4.01
N ALA A 82 -3.29 8.44 5.09
CA ALA A 82 -3.31 9.80 5.63
C ALA A 82 -2.94 9.77 7.10
N PHE A 83 -2.40 10.87 7.58
CA PHE A 83 -2.02 11.08 8.97
C PHE A 83 -2.80 12.25 9.55
N ARG A 84 -3.26 12.10 10.78
CA ARG A 84 -3.77 13.19 11.62
C ARG A 84 -3.21 13.04 13.01
N GLN A 85 -2.61 14.13 13.51
CA GLN A 85 -2.19 14.23 14.90
C GLN A 85 -3.41 14.48 15.80
N GLY A 86 -3.40 13.92 16.99
CA GLY A 86 -4.44 14.11 18.00
C GLY A 86 -4.41 13.03 19.08
N ASP A 87 -4.58 13.44 20.33
CA ASP A 87 -4.69 12.53 21.45
C ASP A 87 -6.03 11.81 21.46
N ALA A 88 -6.10 10.68 22.16
CA ALA A 88 -7.32 9.88 22.25
C ALA A 88 -8.52 10.68 22.81
N LEU A 89 -8.30 11.54 23.80
CA LEU A 89 -9.35 12.34 24.42
C LEU A 89 -9.83 13.51 23.56
N SER A 90 -9.05 13.94 22.57
CA SER A 90 -9.40 15.02 21.62
C SER A 90 -9.81 14.51 20.24
N THR A 91 -9.75 13.19 20.01
CA THR A 91 -10.14 12.59 18.73
C THR A 91 -11.65 12.69 18.54
N THR A 92 -12.09 13.36 17.46
CA THR A 92 -13.49 13.45 17.10
C THR A 92 -13.96 12.23 16.29
N PRO A 93 -15.29 11.94 16.26
CA PRO A 93 -15.84 10.89 15.41
C PRO A 93 -15.45 11.05 13.94
N GLU A 94 -15.46 12.28 13.41
CA GLU A 94 -15.12 12.59 12.00
C GLU A 94 -13.64 12.31 11.72
N THR A 95 -12.74 12.63 12.66
CA THR A 95 -11.31 12.34 12.52
C THR A 95 -11.06 10.83 12.52
N LEU A 96 -11.71 10.08 13.42
CA LEU A 96 -11.60 8.63 13.45
C LEU A 96 -12.12 8.00 12.15
N GLN A 97 -13.33 8.43 11.71
CA GLN A 97 -13.94 7.94 10.48
C GLN A 97 -13.03 8.22 9.27
N LEU A 98 -12.53 9.45 9.12
CA LEU A 98 -11.60 9.81 8.04
C LEU A 98 -10.36 8.91 8.03
N MET A 99 -9.76 8.62 9.19
CA MET A 99 -8.59 7.75 9.26
C MET A 99 -8.91 6.31 8.88
N ILE A 100 -10.08 5.80 9.24
CA ILE A 100 -10.55 4.48 8.81
C ILE A 100 -10.80 4.46 7.28
N ASP A 101 -11.53 5.43 6.76
CA ASP A 101 -11.89 5.47 5.33
C ASP A 101 -10.65 5.53 4.43
N VAL A 102 -9.65 6.32 4.79
CA VAL A 102 -8.45 6.49 3.96
C VAL A 102 -7.41 5.39 4.19
N ASN A 103 -7.21 4.93 5.43
CA ASN A 103 -6.12 4.00 5.74
C ASN A 103 -6.52 2.51 5.63
N LEU A 104 -7.82 2.19 5.75
CA LEU A 104 -8.31 0.81 5.74
C LEU A 104 -9.15 0.51 4.48
N GLY A 105 -10.05 1.43 4.11
CA GLY A 105 -10.99 1.23 3.00
C GLY A 105 -10.32 0.78 1.71
N PRO A 106 -9.36 1.55 1.14
CA PRO A 106 -8.69 1.18 -0.11
C PRO A 106 -8.02 -0.19 -0.10
N ALA A 107 -7.45 -0.60 1.05
CA ALA A 107 -6.83 -1.91 1.18
C ALA A 107 -7.87 -3.03 1.02
N LEU A 108 -9.04 -2.89 1.63
CA LEU A 108 -10.12 -3.87 1.53
C LEU A 108 -10.74 -3.88 0.13
N TRP A 109 -11.15 -2.70 -0.39
CA TRP A 109 -11.85 -2.61 -1.67
C TRP A 109 -10.99 -3.09 -2.85
N MET A 110 -9.72 -2.68 -2.87
CA MET A 110 -8.80 -3.10 -3.93
C MET A 110 -8.44 -4.59 -3.80
N THR A 111 -8.30 -5.12 -2.59
CA THR A 111 -8.11 -6.58 -2.40
C THR A 111 -9.31 -7.37 -2.92
N GLN A 112 -10.54 -6.93 -2.61
CA GLN A 112 -11.76 -7.56 -3.12
C GLN A 112 -11.82 -7.54 -4.65
N ALA A 113 -11.35 -6.46 -5.27
CA ALA A 113 -11.34 -6.32 -6.72
C ALA A 113 -10.29 -7.21 -7.40
N VAL A 114 -9.07 -7.33 -6.84
CA VAL A 114 -7.99 -8.12 -7.48
C VAL A 114 -8.06 -9.62 -7.16
N ALA A 115 -8.59 -10.01 -6.00
CA ALA A 115 -8.57 -11.39 -5.54
C ALA A 115 -9.26 -12.40 -6.49
N PRO A 116 -10.38 -12.09 -7.16
CA PRO A 116 -10.95 -12.97 -8.17
C PRO A 116 -10.00 -13.27 -9.33
N HIS A 117 -9.30 -12.25 -9.85
CA HIS A 117 -8.33 -12.38 -10.94
C HIS A 117 -7.11 -13.20 -10.50
N MET A 118 -6.56 -12.92 -9.31
CA MET A 118 -5.44 -13.68 -8.73
C MET A 118 -5.83 -15.15 -8.48
N THR A 119 -7.07 -15.40 -8.03
CA THR A 119 -7.59 -16.77 -7.85
C THR A 119 -7.63 -17.53 -9.17
N GLN A 120 -8.05 -16.89 -10.27
CA GLN A 120 -8.04 -17.50 -11.60
C GLN A 120 -6.62 -17.78 -12.11
N LEU A 121 -5.64 -16.92 -11.74
CA LEU A 121 -4.22 -17.17 -12.03
C LEU A 121 -3.62 -18.30 -11.15
N GLY A 122 -4.27 -18.66 -10.05
CA GLY A 122 -3.74 -19.60 -9.05
C GLY A 122 -2.58 -19.04 -8.23
N SER A 123 -2.29 -17.75 -8.34
CA SER A 123 -1.20 -17.07 -7.63
C SER A 123 -1.45 -15.57 -7.53
N GLY A 124 -0.94 -14.96 -6.46
CA GLY A 124 -0.99 -13.51 -6.28
C GLY A 124 -0.15 -13.04 -5.09
N ALA A 125 0.22 -11.78 -5.09
CA ALA A 125 0.90 -11.14 -3.98
C ALA A 125 0.32 -9.76 -3.67
N ILE A 126 -0.08 -9.56 -2.41
CA ILE A 126 -0.65 -8.31 -1.92
C ILE A 126 0.23 -7.78 -0.79
N VAL A 127 0.61 -6.50 -0.87
CA VAL A 127 1.36 -5.82 0.19
C VAL A 127 0.64 -4.53 0.58
N HIS A 128 0.34 -4.41 1.88
CA HIS A 128 -0.18 -3.20 2.48
C HIS A 128 0.91 -2.41 3.19
N VAL A 129 0.81 -1.08 3.16
CA VAL A 129 1.70 -0.20 3.92
C VAL A 129 0.99 0.24 5.20
N ALA A 130 1.38 -0.40 6.31
CA ALA A 130 0.98 -0.04 7.66
C ALA A 130 1.86 1.12 8.19
N ALA A 131 2.19 1.12 9.47
CA ALA A 131 3.11 2.07 10.08
C ALA A 131 3.58 1.54 11.44
N ARG A 132 4.73 2.01 11.93
CA ARG A 132 5.24 1.65 13.26
C ARG A 132 4.20 1.82 14.38
N PRO A 133 3.42 2.94 14.45
CA PRO A 133 2.41 3.11 15.49
C PRO A 133 1.26 2.09 15.48
N ALA A 134 1.12 1.29 14.42
CA ALA A 134 0.18 0.17 14.38
C ALA A 134 0.65 -1.04 15.20
N ILE A 135 1.95 -1.13 15.48
CA ILE A 135 2.61 -2.25 16.17
C ILE A 135 3.11 -1.80 17.55
N GLU A 136 3.74 -0.62 17.59
CA GLU A 136 4.31 -0.01 18.79
C GLU A 136 3.55 1.30 19.08
N PRO A 137 2.61 1.30 20.04
CA PRO A 137 1.76 2.46 20.28
C PRO A 137 2.58 3.70 20.65
N SER A 138 2.18 4.86 20.12
CA SER A 138 2.73 6.17 20.42
C SER A 138 1.60 7.14 20.76
N GLY A 139 1.83 8.05 21.71
CA GLY A 139 0.88 9.10 22.05
C GLY A 139 0.73 10.14 20.92
N GLY A 140 -0.33 10.93 20.95
CA GLY A 140 -0.54 12.06 20.04
C GLY A 140 -1.00 11.69 18.63
N MET A 141 -1.41 10.44 18.36
CA MET A 141 -1.86 9.99 17.03
C MET A 141 -2.89 8.84 17.11
N ALA A 142 -3.86 8.96 18.03
CA ALA A 142 -4.76 7.86 18.36
C ALA A 142 -5.56 7.33 17.17
N ALA A 143 -6.28 8.18 16.42
CA ALA A 143 -7.08 7.76 15.27
C ALA A 143 -6.24 7.12 14.17
N TYR A 144 -5.06 7.70 13.89
CA TYR A 144 -4.11 7.14 12.92
C TYR A 144 -3.62 5.76 13.35
N SER A 145 -3.13 5.63 14.59
CA SER A 145 -2.60 4.36 15.11
C SER A 145 -3.65 3.26 15.07
N VAL A 146 -4.89 3.56 15.50
CA VAL A 146 -6.02 2.61 15.45
C VAL A 146 -6.32 2.19 14.02
N SER A 147 -6.39 3.13 13.08
CA SER A 147 -6.67 2.80 11.67
C SER A 147 -5.59 1.92 11.04
N LYS A 148 -4.30 2.19 11.35
CA LYS A 148 -3.19 1.37 10.85
C LYS A 148 -3.08 0.03 11.59
N ALA A 149 -3.48 -0.07 12.86
CA ALA A 149 -3.61 -1.33 13.57
C ALA A 149 -4.74 -2.21 12.99
N ALA A 150 -5.87 -1.60 12.60
CA ALA A 150 -6.93 -2.28 11.88
C ALA A 150 -6.43 -2.84 10.53
N LEU A 151 -5.60 -2.09 9.80
CA LEU A 151 -4.98 -2.57 8.55
C LEU A 151 -4.03 -3.75 8.79
N VAL A 152 -3.25 -3.73 9.87
CA VAL A 152 -2.41 -4.87 10.28
C VAL A 152 -3.26 -6.11 10.53
N HIS A 153 -4.36 -5.96 11.25
CA HIS A 153 -5.25 -7.09 11.53
C HIS A 153 -5.97 -7.58 10.27
N LEU A 154 -6.45 -6.66 9.42
CA LEU A 154 -7.03 -6.98 8.12
C LEU A 154 -6.07 -7.77 7.25
N THR A 155 -4.78 -7.39 7.19
CA THR A 155 -3.75 -8.13 6.44
C THR A 155 -3.69 -9.60 6.85
N ARG A 156 -3.76 -9.89 8.16
CA ARG A 156 -3.76 -11.25 8.68
C ARG A 156 -5.04 -12.03 8.36
N ILE A 157 -6.20 -11.36 8.42
CA ILE A 157 -7.48 -11.96 8.02
C ILE A 157 -7.43 -12.34 6.54
N LEU A 158 -7.02 -11.40 5.69
CA LEU A 158 -6.93 -11.62 4.25
C LEU A 158 -5.93 -12.73 3.91
N ASP A 159 -4.82 -12.84 4.63
CA ASP A 159 -3.89 -13.95 4.44
C ASP A 159 -4.55 -15.30 4.75
N VAL A 160 -5.28 -15.42 5.86
CA VAL A 160 -5.99 -16.68 6.22
C VAL A 160 -7.01 -17.06 5.14
N GLU A 161 -7.75 -16.08 4.61
CA GLU A 161 -8.82 -16.32 3.63
C GLU A 161 -8.29 -16.57 2.21
N LEU A 162 -7.18 -15.93 1.81
CA LEU A 162 -6.69 -15.93 0.44
C LEU A 162 -5.51 -16.88 0.21
N ARG A 163 -4.74 -17.27 1.22
CA ARG A 163 -3.64 -18.22 1.10
C ARG A 163 -4.07 -19.55 0.49
N PRO A 164 -5.24 -20.16 0.84
CA PRO A 164 -5.71 -21.38 0.19
C PRO A 164 -5.99 -21.24 -1.31
N ARG A 165 -6.07 -20.00 -1.82
CA ARG A 165 -6.24 -19.66 -3.23
C ARG A 165 -4.92 -19.32 -3.94
N GLY A 166 -3.78 -19.54 -3.28
CA GLY A 166 -2.45 -19.21 -3.81
C GLY A 166 -2.07 -17.73 -3.70
N ILE A 167 -2.79 -16.93 -2.92
CA ILE A 167 -2.54 -15.49 -2.80
C ILE A 167 -1.88 -15.21 -1.45
N ARG A 168 -0.70 -14.59 -1.48
CA ARG A 168 0.03 -14.14 -0.29
C ARG A 168 -0.35 -12.71 0.06
N VAL A 169 -0.57 -12.43 1.34
CA VAL A 169 -0.90 -11.08 1.82
C VAL A 169 0.02 -10.72 2.97
N ASN A 170 0.80 -9.65 2.79
CA ASN A 170 1.75 -9.16 3.79
C ASN A 170 1.57 -7.65 4.01
N ALA A 171 2.18 -7.12 5.06
CA ALA A 171 2.31 -5.69 5.25
C ALA A 171 3.74 -5.31 5.64
N VAL A 172 4.15 -4.10 5.22
CA VAL A 172 5.32 -3.42 5.76
C VAL A 172 4.84 -2.33 6.73
N ALA A 173 5.57 -2.15 7.81
CA ALA A 173 5.27 -1.12 8.82
C ALA A 173 6.49 -0.20 8.95
N PRO A 174 6.63 0.81 8.09
CA PRO A 174 7.75 1.73 8.15
C PRO A 174 7.65 2.65 9.38
N GLN A 175 8.79 3.18 9.77
CA GLN A 175 8.89 4.36 10.61
C GLN A 175 8.50 5.59 9.77
N LEU A 176 8.96 6.78 10.13
CA LEU A 176 8.79 7.98 9.34
C LEU A 176 9.52 7.83 7.99
N LEU A 177 8.85 8.16 6.89
CA LEU A 177 9.47 8.17 5.57
C LEU A 177 10.21 9.50 5.33
N ASP A 178 11.37 9.45 4.73
CA ASP A 178 12.11 10.61 4.29
C ASP A 178 11.51 11.19 3.01
N THR A 179 10.60 12.13 3.18
CA THR A 179 9.90 12.81 2.08
C THR A 179 9.96 14.32 2.25
N ALA A 180 9.84 15.06 1.17
CA ALA A 180 9.81 16.53 1.22
C ALA A 180 8.69 17.03 2.17
N THR A 181 7.52 16.41 2.15
CA THR A 181 6.40 16.73 3.04
C THR A 181 6.76 16.52 4.51
N ASN A 182 7.40 15.40 4.85
CA ASN A 182 7.80 15.11 6.21
C ASN A 182 8.96 16.00 6.67
N ARG A 183 9.92 16.27 5.82
CA ARG A 183 11.01 17.23 6.11
C ARG A 183 10.49 18.65 6.41
N ALA A 184 9.40 19.05 5.76
CA ALA A 184 8.76 20.34 6.04
C ALA A 184 7.91 20.33 7.32
N ALA A 185 7.46 19.17 7.78
CA ALA A 185 6.53 19.03 8.91
C ALA A 185 7.20 18.66 10.24
N PHE A 186 8.38 18.02 10.21
CA PHE A 186 9.04 17.49 11.40
C PHE A 186 10.44 18.10 11.60
N PRO A 187 10.90 18.25 12.87
CA PRO A 187 12.25 18.70 13.19
C PRO A 187 13.33 17.74 12.64
N ASP A 188 14.53 18.28 12.38
CA ASP A 188 15.68 17.50 11.87
C ASP A 188 16.04 16.31 12.75
N GLU A 189 15.93 16.42 14.07
CA GLU A 189 16.18 15.33 15.01
C GLU A 189 15.22 14.14 14.81
N VAL A 190 13.97 14.41 14.45
CA VAL A 190 12.97 13.38 14.12
C VAL A 190 13.26 12.79 12.73
N MET A 191 13.64 13.65 11.79
CA MET A 191 13.97 13.25 10.41
C MET A 191 15.27 12.46 10.31
N ALA A 192 16.19 12.58 11.28
CA ALA A 192 17.43 11.80 11.32
C ALA A 192 17.19 10.28 11.37
N HIS A 193 16.01 9.84 11.80
CA HIS A 193 15.58 8.45 11.84
C HIS A 193 14.60 8.08 10.72
N ALA A 194 14.38 8.97 9.76
CA ALA A 194 13.48 8.70 8.65
C ALA A 194 14.10 7.72 7.65
N VAL A 195 13.27 6.90 7.05
CA VAL A 195 13.69 5.86 6.10
C VAL A 195 13.39 6.30 4.68
N ALA A 196 14.35 6.13 3.78
CA ALA A 196 14.16 6.45 2.37
C ALA A 196 13.02 5.62 1.77
N PRO A 197 12.11 6.22 0.98
CA PRO A 197 11.05 5.51 0.29
C PRO A 197 11.56 4.34 -0.55
N GLU A 198 12.72 4.48 -1.18
CA GLU A 198 13.38 3.46 -2.01
C GLU A 198 13.78 2.22 -1.21
N ALA A 199 14.22 2.40 0.05
CA ALA A 199 14.55 1.28 0.91
C ALA A 199 13.30 0.47 1.30
N ILE A 200 12.17 1.14 1.56
CA ILE A 200 10.89 0.46 1.81
C ILE A 200 10.37 -0.19 0.52
N ALA A 201 10.51 0.47 -0.63
CA ALA A 201 10.12 -0.08 -1.92
C ALA A 201 10.89 -1.37 -2.25
N ALA A 202 12.17 -1.46 -1.89
CA ALA A 202 12.96 -2.69 -2.06
C ALA A 202 12.41 -3.85 -1.20
N VAL A 203 11.97 -3.58 0.03
CA VAL A 203 11.30 -4.59 0.88
C VAL A 203 9.97 -5.02 0.26
N ILE A 204 9.19 -4.08 -0.27
CA ILE A 204 7.93 -4.39 -0.96
C ILE A 204 8.20 -5.25 -2.20
N ALA A 205 9.19 -4.90 -3.01
CA ALA A 205 9.58 -5.66 -4.20
C ALA A 205 9.98 -7.11 -3.84
N PHE A 206 10.76 -7.31 -2.76
CA PHE A 206 11.03 -8.65 -2.24
C PHE A 206 9.74 -9.39 -1.87
N LEU A 207 8.83 -8.77 -1.12
CA LEU A 207 7.59 -9.41 -0.66
C LEU A 207 6.66 -9.85 -1.80
N VAL A 208 6.67 -9.15 -2.93
CA VAL A 208 5.86 -9.54 -4.09
C VAL A 208 6.56 -10.55 -5.00
N SER A 209 7.87 -10.73 -4.88
CA SER A 209 8.66 -11.65 -5.70
C SER A 209 8.51 -13.13 -5.30
N ASP A 210 8.94 -14.03 -6.18
CA ASP A 210 9.00 -15.47 -5.91
C ASP A 210 9.98 -15.84 -4.79
N ALA A 211 11.00 -15.01 -4.54
CA ALA A 211 11.93 -15.21 -3.42
C ALA A 211 11.22 -15.14 -2.05
N ALA A 212 10.08 -14.46 -1.98
CA ALA A 212 9.24 -14.39 -0.78
C ALA A 212 8.11 -15.44 -0.76
N ALA A 213 8.15 -16.47 -1.60
CA ALA A 213 7.10 -17.50 -1.65
C ALA A 213 6.72 -18.10 -0.26
N PRO A 214 7.65 -18.35 0.68
CA PRO A 214 7.29 -18.87 2.01
C PRO A 214 6.74 -17.79 2.97
N VAL A 215 6.70 -16.51 2.57
CA VAL A 215 6.30 -15.39 3.43
C VAL A 215 4.87 -14.97 3.13
N SER A 216 3.95 -15.21 4.06
CA SER A 216 2.55 -14.78 3.99
C SER A 216 2.00 -14.51 5.38
N GLY A 217 1.14 -13.51 5.54
CA GLY A 217 0.60 -13.05 6.83
C GLY A 217 1.61 -12.27 7.68
N ALA A 218 2.77 -11.95 7.13
CA ALA A 218 3.81 -11.24 7.84
C ALA A 218 3.52 -9.73 7.92
N ILE A 219 3.86 -9.15 9.07
CA ILE A 219 3.91 -7.71 9.29
C ILE A 219 5.37 -7.38 9.53
N LEU A 220 6.04 -6.77 8.56
CA LEU A 220 7.48 -6.50 8.63
C LEU A 220 7.73 -5.08 9.16
N PRO A 221 8.30 -4.96 10.37
CA PRO A 221 8.87 -3.68 10.80
C PRO A 221 9.99 -3.26 9.85
N ALA A 222 9.95 -2.00 9.40
CA ALA A 222 10.93 -1.43 8.48
C ALA A 222 11.33 -0.03 8.97
N TYR A 223 12.07 0.00 10.07
CA TYR A 223 12.35 1.20 10.84
C TYR A 223 13.68 1.89 10.46
N GLY A 224 14.45 1.29 9.57
CA GLY A 224 15.81 1.69 9.27
C GLY A 224 16.83 1.10 10.26
N ALA A 225 18.09 1.46 10.08
CA ALA A 225 19.22 1.06 10.96
C ALA A 225 19.53 2.17 11.96
#